data_3df84792387210a1eb4cc8657306ccd9
#
_entry.id   3df84792387210a1eb4cc8657306ccd9
#
_cell.length_a   1.000
_cell.length_b   1.000
_cell.length_c   1.000
_cell.angle_alpha   90.00
_cell.angle_beta   90.00
_cell.angle_gamma   90.00
#
_symmetry.space_group_name_H-M   'P 1'
#
loop_
_entity.id
_entity.type
_entity.pdbx_description
1 polymer ?
#
loop_
_entity_poly.entity_id
_entity_poly.type
_entity_poly.pdbx_seq_one_letter_code
_entity_poly.pdbx_strand_id
1 'polypeptide(L)'
;MSRPKNVLWIMCDQLRHDYLSCTGHPTLSTPNIDAMAKRGVRFSNAYVQSPICGPSRMSFYTRRYMRSHGSHWNGWPLRVGEPTLGDHLKKVGVRNVLVGKTHMTPDLEGLKMLGIEIGRAHV
;
A
#
# COMPACT_ATOMS: atom_id res chain seq x y z
N MET A 1 -14.98 23.58 5.08
CA MET A 1 -14.86 22.21 4.55
C MET A 1 -14.85 21.22 5.71
N SER A 2 -15.73 20.23 5.72
CA SER A 2 -15.71 19.17 6.74
C SER A 2 -14.42 18.35 6.57
N ARG A 3 -13.73 18.03 7.67
CA ARG A 3 -12.57 17.12 7.63
C ARG A 3 -13.04 15.74 7.17
N PRO A 4 -12.31 15.06 6.27
CA PRO A 4 -12.63 13.69 5.88
C PRO A 4 -12.60 12.81 7.14
N LYS A 5 -13.65 12.01 7.33
CA LYS A 5 -13.78 11.13 8.50
C LYS A 5 -12.99 9.82 8.35
N ASN A 6 -12.85 9.35 7.13
CA ASN A 6 -12.21 8.07 6.81
C ASN A 6 -11.40 8.19 5.52
N VAL A 7 -10.35 7.38 5.42
CA VAL A 7 -9.54 7.21 4.20
C VAL A 7 -9.57 5.75 3.82
N LEU A 8 -9.95 5.46 2.58
CA LEU A 8 -9.81 4.14 1.98
C LEU A 8 -8.61 4.15 1.05
N TRP A 9 -7.64 3.31 1.37
CA TRP A 9 -6.47 3.07 0.52
C TRP A 9 -6.61 1.72 -0.19
N ILE A 10 -6.63 1.72 -1.53
CA ILE A 10 -6.69 0.49 -2.32
C ILE A 10 -5.34 0.31 -3.01
N MET A 11 -4.70 -0.83 -2.77
CA MET A 11 -3.42 -1.19 -3.38
C MET A 11 -3.61 -2.44 -4.23
N CYS A 12 -3.44 -2.31 -5.54
CA CYS A 12 -3.46 -3.44 -6.46
C CYS A 12 -2.10 -4.12 -6.49
N ASP A 13 -2.08 -5.46 -6.32
CA ASP A 13 -0.85 -6.23 -6.44
C ASP A 13 -0.48 -6.43 -7.92
N GLN A 14 0.75 -6.14 -8.26
CA GLN A 14 1.33 -6.36 -9.60
C GLN A 14 0.56 -5.71 -10.79
N LEU A 15 -0.27 -4.71 -10.53
CA LEU A 15 -0.97 -3.99 -11.58
C LEU A 15 -0.01 -3.03 -12.29
N ARG A 16 0.12 -3.19 -13.60
CA ARG A 16 0.84 -2.25 -14.47
C ARG A 16 -0.07 -1.05 -14.78
N HIS A 17 0.51 0.14 -14.84
CA HIS A 17 -0.24 1.37 -15.12
C HIS A 17 -0.87 1.36 -16.53
N ASP A 18 -0.21 0.72 -17.50
CA ASP A 18 -0.65 0.61 -18.88
C ASP A 18 -1.77 -0.46 -19.10
N TYR A 19 -2.19 -1.15 -18.04
CA TYR A 19 -3.31 -2.10 -18.07
C TYR A 19 -4.62 -1.48 -17.54
N LEU A 20 -4.77 -0.17 -17.71
CA LEU A 20 -5.98 0.58 -17.38
C LEU A 20 -6.47 1.34 -18.61
N SER A 21 -7.79 1.39 -18.84
CA SER A 21 -8.35 2.13 -19.99
C SER A 21 -8.11 3.64 -19.87
N CYS A 22 -8.12 4.20 -18.68
CA CYS A 22 -7.80 5.62 -18.46
C CYS A 22 -6.33 5.99 -18.75
N THR A 23 -5.46 5.01 -18.96
CA THR A 23 -4.07 5.20 -19.39
C THR A 23 -3.82 4.80 -20.84
N GLY A 24 -4.87 4.43 -21.58
CA GLY A 24 -4.81 4.16 -23.03
C GLY A 24 -4.65 2.69 -23.42
N HIS A 25 -4.99 1.75 -22.51
CA HIS A 25 -4.97 0.34 -22.91
C HIS A 25 -5.95 0.07 -24.06
N PRO A 26 -5.52 -0.61 -25.15
CA PRO A 26 -6.30 -0.67 -26.39
C PRO A 26 -7.56 -1.53 -26.30
N THR A 27 -7.60 -2.51 -25.41
CA THR A 27 -8.70 -3.49 -25.35
C THR A 27 -9.32 -3.67 -23.96
N LEU A 28 -8.58 -3.40 -22.90
CA LEU A 28 -9.13 -3.51 -21.54
C LEU A 28 -10.05 -2.33 -21.21
N SER A 29 -11.19 -2.64 -20.60
CA SER A 29 -12.12 -1.65 -20.07
C SER A 29 -12.11 -1.70 -18.55
N THR A 30 -11.83 -0.55 -17.91
CA THR A 30 -11.81 -0.38 -16.46
C THR A 30 -12.73 0.76 -16.01
N PRO A 31 -14.06 0.66 -16.28
CA PRO A 31 -14.97 1.81 -16.20
C PRO A 31 -15.05 2.44 -14.80
N ASN A 32 -14.93 1.64 -13.74
CA ASN A 32 -14.96 2.14 -12.37
C ASN A 32 -13.69 2.93 -12.02
N ILE A 33 -12.52 2.46 -12.45
CA ILE A 33 -11.25 3.17 -12.26
C ILE A 33 -11.24 4.43 -13.11
N ASP A 34 -11.74 4.37 -14.33
CA ASP A 34 -11.87 5.53 -15.22
C ASP A 34 -12.79 6.61 -14.63
N ALA A 35 -13.90 6.19 -14.02
CA ALA A 35 -14.80 7.10 -13.33
C ALA A 35 -14.13 7.76 -12.10
N MET A 36 -13.28 7.04 -11.38
CA MET A 36 -12.47 7.61 -10.31
C MET A 36 -11.44 8.61 -10.86
N ALA A 37 -10.74 8.25 -11.93
CA ALA A 37 -9.76 9.12 -12.59
C ALA A 37 -10.37 10.42 -13.09
N LYS A 38 -11.62 10.38 -13.60
CA LYS A 38 -12.35 11.57 -14.06
C LYS A 38 -12.77 12.51 -12.92
N ARG A 39 -13.04 11.98 -11.73
CA ARG A 39 -13.50 12.75 -10.57
C ARG A 39 -12.40 13.18 -9.61
N GLY A 40 -11.24 12.56 -9.73
CA GLY A 40 -10.10 12.76 -8.85
C GLY A 40 -8.88 13.29 -9.58
N VAL A 41 -7.72 13.10 -8.95
CA VAL A 41 -6.43 13.42 -9.53
C VAL A 41 -5.75 12.12 -9.97
N ARG A 42 -5.37 12.05 -11.24
CA ARG A 42 -4.58 10.95 -11.79
C ARG A 42 -3.13 11.41 -11.98
N PHE A 43 -2.22 10.76 -11.30
CA PHE A 43 -0.78 10.99 -11.48
C PHE A 43 -0.30 10.19 -12.69
N SER A 44 0.19 10.86 -13.74
CA SER A 44 0.73 10.22 -14.94
C SER A 44 2.11 9.62 -14.70
N ASN A 45 2.86 10.18 -13.78
CA ASN A 45 4.22 9.75 -13.43
C ASN A 45 4.30 9.48 -11.92
N ALA A 46 4.03 8.24 -11.53
CA ALA A 46 4.18 7.76 -10.16
C ALA A 46 5.03 6.50 -10.16
N TYR A 47 6.09 6.50 -9.36
CA TYR A 47 7.09 5.44 -9.36
C TYR A 47 7.15 4.77 -7.99
N VAL A 48 7.19 3.43 -8.00
CA VAL A 48 7.44 2.63 -6.81
C VAL A 48 8.94 2.54 -6.53
N GLN A 49 9.31 2.27 -5.28
CA GLN A 49 10.71 2.13 -4.88
C GLN A 49 11.31 0.78 -5.31
N SER A 50 10.47 -0.18 -5.63
CA SER A 50 10.85 -1.52 -6.10
C SER A 50 9.72 -2.12 -6.91
N PRO A 51 10.03 -2.85 -8.01
CA PRO A 51 9.02 -3.62 -8.74
C PRO A 51 8.63 -4.92 -8.00
N ILE A 52 9.33 -5.27 -6.91
CA ILE A 52 9.10 -6.45 -6.09
C ILE A 52 8.11 -6.13 -4.98
N CYS A 53 7.10 -6.98 -4.79
CA CYS A 53 5.97 -6.72 -3.89
C CYS A 53 6.37 -6.49 -2.43
N GLY A 54 7.22 -7.33 -1.83
CA GLY A 54 7.69 -7.17 -0.45
C GLY A 54 8.37 -5.81 -0.21
N PRO A 55 9.51 -5.53 -0.84
CA PRO A 55 10.23 -4.27 -0.65
C PRO A 55 9.41 -3.03 -1.02
N SER A 56 8.56 -3.12 -2.06
CA SER A 56 7.67 -2.02 -2.43
C SER A 56 6.66 -1.70 -1.32
N ARG A 57 6.03 -2.74 -0.76
CA ARG A 57 5.09 -2.59 0.35
C ARG A 57 5.76 -2.07 1.61
N MET A 58 6.97 -2.58 1.93
CA MET A 58 7.74 -2.09 3.07
C MET A 58 8.12 -0.62 2.91
N SER A 59 8.52 -0.19 1.71
CA SER A 59 8.77 1.21 1.41
C SER A 59 7.51 2.08 1.61
N PHE A 60 6.36 1.58 1.21
CA PHE A 60 5.08 2.25 1.42
C PHE A 60 4.73 2.36 2.92
N TYR A 61 4.83 1.24 3.66
CA TYR A 61 4.47 1.22 5.08
C TYR A 61 5.39 2.06 5.96
N THR A 62 6.69 2.13 5.61
CA THR A 62 7.68 2.90 6.38
C THR A 62 7.90 4.31 5.86
N ARG A 63 7.45 4.63 4.63
CA ARG A 63 7.76 5.89 3.93
C ARG A 63 9.26 6.10 3.70
N ARG A 64 10.03 5.01 3.60
CA ARG A 64 11.49 5.04 3.44
C ARG A 64 11.94 4.27 2.22
N TYR A 65 13.13 4.60 1.75
CA TYR A 65 13.79 3.85 0.68
C TYR A 65 14.26 2.48 1.17
N MET A 66 14.34 1.52 0.25
CA MET A 66 14.72 0.13 0.52
C MET A 66 16.01 0.02 1.35
N ARG A 67 17.06 0.78 0.98
CA ARG A 67 18.33 0.78 1.72
C ARG A 67 18.19 1.25 3.17
N SER A 68 17.17 2.06 3.45
CA SER A 68 16.95 2.59 4.79
C SER A 68 16.20 1.62 5.69
N HIS A 69 15.13 1.00 5.19
CA HIS A 69 14.33 0.04 5.97
C HIS A 69 14.86 -1.40 5.91
N GLY A 70 15.80 -1.73 5.01
CA GLY A 70 16.53 -2.99 4.99
C GLY A 70 15.85 -4.15 4.27
N SER A 71 14.57 -4.08 3.96
CA SER A 71 13.86 -5.13 3.23
C SER A 71 14.13 -4.98 1.72
N HIS A 72 15.03 -5.80 1.19
CA HIS A 72 15.49 -5.70 -0.21
C HIS A 72 14.83 -6.70 -1.15
N TRP A 73 14.19 -7.75 -0.61
CA TRP A 73 13.56 -8.82 -1.39
C TRP A 73 12.35 -9.39 -0.66
N ASN A 74 11.56 -10.21 -1.34
CA ASN A 74 10.54 -11.01 -0.69
C ASN A 74 11.20 -11.95 0.33
N GLY A 75 10.64 -12.05 1.53
CA GLY A 75 11.22 -12.86 2.58
C GLY A 75 12.26 -12.12 3.45
N TRP A 76 12.65 -10.90 3.11
CA TRP A 76 13.56 -10.09 3.92
C TRP A 76 12.78 -9.19 4.89
N PRO A 77 13.03 -9.32 6.20
CA PRO A 77 12.31 -8.54 7.19
C PRO A 77 12.67 -7.05 7.16
N LEU A 78 11.82 -6.22 7.73
CA LEU A 78 12.19 -4.87 8.14
C LEU A 78 13.25 -4.91 9.23
N ARG A 79 14.03 -3.85 9.36
CA ARG A 79 14.89 -3.65 10.52
C ARG A 79 14.05 -3.63 11.78
N VAL A 80 14.59 -4.21 12.85
CA VAL A 80 13.94 -4.17 14.16
C VAL A 80 13.75 -2.72 14.62
N GLY A 81 12.54 -2.39 15.09
CA GLY A 81 12.21 -1.04 15.53
C GLY A 81 11.92 -0.03 14.41
N GLU A 82 11.84 -0.47 13.16
CA GLU A 82 11.46 0.42 12.04
C GLU A 82 10.02 0.90 12.20
N PRO A 83 9.76 2.20 12.38
CA PRO A 83 8.41 2.72 12.56
C PRO A 83 7.63 2.67 11.24
N THR A 84 6.37 2.35 11.34
CA THR A 84 5.48 2.19 10.21
C THR A 84 4.35 3.23 10.20
N LEU A 85 3.61 3.26 9.11
CA LEU A 85 2.41 4.09 8.96
C LEU A 85 1.41 3.84 10.13
N GLY A 86 1.24 2.57 10.55
CA GLY A 86 0.38 2.22 11.66
C GLY A 86 0.82 2.87 12.98
N ASP A 87 2.12 2.85 13.27
CA ASP A 87 2.67 3.47 14.47
C ASP A 87 2.45 4.99 14.49
N HIS A 88 2.61 5.63 13.34
CA HIS A 88 2.40 7.07 13.21
C HIS A 88 0.93 7.46 13.35
N LEU A 89 0.03 6.72 12.69
CA LEU A 89 -1.40 7.02 12.71
C LEU A 89 -2.03 6.73 14.07
N LYS A 90 -1.57 5.70 14.78
CA LYS A 90 -1.98 5.41 16.15
C LYS A 90 -1.69 6.58 17.11
N LYS A 91 -0.55 7.25 16.95
CA LYS A 91 -0.17 8.43 17.78
C LYS A 91 -1.14 9.61 17.62
N VAL A 92 -1.83 9.71 16.51
CA VAL A 92 -2.82 10.77 16.24
C VAL A 92 -4.27 10.28 16.35
N GLY A 93 -4.49 9.11 16.95
CA GLY A 93 -5.81 8.56 17.22
C GLY A 93 -6.54 8.00 16.00
N VAL A 94 -5.83 7.74 14.91
CA VAL A 94 -6.42 7.15 13.70
C VAL A 94 -6.32 5.63 13.79
N ARG A 95 -7.47 4.96 13.72
CA ARG A 95 -7.55 3.50 13.61
C ARG A 95 -7.16 3.07 12.21
N ASN A 96 -6.22 2.15 12.10
CA ASN A 96 -5.81 1.51 10.85
C ASN A 96 -6.33 0.09 10.78
N VAL A 97 -6.94 -0.26 9.66
CA VAL A 97 -7.36 -1.62 9.34
C VAL A 97 -6.76 -2.02 8.01
N LEU A 98 -6.05 -3.14 7.96
CA LEU A 98 -5.53 -3.72 6.73
C LEU A 98 -6.32 -4.98 6.37
N VAL A 99 -6.75 -5.06 5.12
CA VAL A 99 -7.47 -6.22 4.59
C VAL A 99 -6.70 -6.72 3.37
N GLY A 100 -6.34 -7.99 3.35
CA GLY A 100 -5.63 -8.63 2.24
C GLY A 100 -4.13 -8.81 2.47
N LYS A 101 -3.33 -8.69 1.41
CA LYS A 101 -1.93 -9.07 1.39
C LYS A 101 -1.02 -8.05 2.09
N THR A 102 -0.28 -8.50 3.09
CA THR A 102 0.76 -7.72 3.78
C THR A 102 2.14 -7.88 3.13
N HIS A 103 2.50 -9.11 2.84
CA HIS A 103 3.82 -9.54 2.35
C HIS A 103 4.98 -9.15 3.28
N MET A 104 4.73 -9.13 4.58
CA MET A 104 5.78 -8.97 5.58
C MET A 104 6.44 -10.31 5.92
N THR A 105 7.69 -10.25 6.35
CA THR A 105 8.44 -11.41 6.83
C THR A 105 9.16 -11.05 8.13
N PRO A 106 9.15 -11.93 9.17
CA PRO A 106 8.29 -13.11 9.25
C PRO A 106 6.82 -12.72 9.41
N ASP A 107 5.93 -13.55 8.86
CA ASP A 107 4.48 -13.31 8.92
C ASP A 107 3.88 -13.67 10.31
N LEU A 108 4.75 -14.07 11.24
CA LEU A 108 4.39 -14.35 12.63
C LEU A 108 3.95 -13.05 13.31
N GLU A 109 2.66 -12.80 13.32
CA GLU A 109 2.05 -11.62 13.94
C GLU A 109 2.53 -10.27 13.34
N GLY A 110 3.05 -10.26 12.12
CA GLY A 110 3.65 -9.11 11.45
C GLY A 110 2.78 -7.85 11.42
N LEU A 111 1.50 -8.02 11.67
CA LEU A 111 0.53 -6.94 11.73
C LEU A 111 0.52 -6.23 13.09
N LYS A 112 0.85 -6.92 14.18
CA LYS A 112 1.09 -6.25 15.47
C LYS A 112 2.31 -5.32 15.38
N MET A 113 3.31 -5.68 14.58
CA MET A 113 4.49 -4.85 14.33
C MET A 113 4.17 -3.58 13.53
N LEU A 114 3.08 -3.57 12.75
CA LEU A 114 2.66 -2.39 11.98
C LEU A 114 1.72 -1.46 12.75
N GLY A 115 1.32 -1.79 13.99
CA GLY A 115 0.28 -1.05 14.70
C GLY A 115 -1.06 -1.01 13.95
N ILE A 116 -1.31 -2.01 13.11
CA ILE A 116 -2.46 -2.11 12.20
C ILE A 116 -3.35 -3.24 12.67
N GLU A 117 -4.66 -3.00 12.74
CA GLU A 117 -5.65 -4.06 12.95
C GLU A 117 -5.90 -4.81 11.63
N ILE A 118 -5.99 -6.14 11.70
CA ILE A 118 -6.30 -6.98 10.53
C ILE A 118 -7.80 -7.17 10.43
N GLY A 119 -8.40 -6.69 9.34
CA GLY A 119 -9.65 -7.24 8.85
C GLY A 119 -9.35 -8.51 8.06
N ARG A 120 -9.80 -9.66 8.53
CA ARG A 120 -9.72 -10.90 7.73
C ARG A 120 -10.76 -10.81 6.62
N ALA A 121 -10.31 -10.71 5.37
CA ALA A 121 -11.13 -11.14 4.26
C ALA A 121 -11.10 -12.68 4.29
N HIS A 122 -12.24 -13.30 4.53
CA HIS A 122 -12.39 -14.72 4.24
C HIS A 122 -12.35 -14.86 2.72
N VAL A 123 -11.33 -15.48 2.20
CA VAL A 123 -11.25 -16.00 0.84
C VAL A 123 -11.86 -17.40 0.86
#